data_daf91ef2bf4e3fdde87aa58656c8c296
#
_entry.id   daf91ef2bf4e3fdde87aa58656c8c296
#
_cell.length_a   1.000
_cell.length_b   1.000
_cell.length_c   1.000
_cell.angle_alpha   90.00
_cell.angle_beta   90.00
_cell.angle_gamma   90.00
#
_symmetry.space_group_name_H-M   'P 1'
#
loop_
_entity.id
_entity.type
_entity.pdbx_description
1 polymer ?
#
loop_
_entity_poly.entity_id
_entity_poly.type
_entity_poly.pdbx_seq_one_letter_code
_entity_poly.pdbx_strand_id
1 'polypeptide(L)'
;MICYNCGCRLSEHDFCTGCGVDVSLYKRIMFTSNRFYNDGLEKASVRDLSGAIVSLRQSLKLNKNNIDARNLLGLVYFEMGEVVSALSEWVISKNLRPKKNIADDYIDMVQTNQSRLDTINQTIKKYNQALLYCYQDSEDLAVIQLKKVLSYNPKYVCAHQLLALLYIRTEEWEKAYRELNKCCQIDANNTITLRYLKEVEHMLSPD
;
A
#
# COMPACT_ATOMS: atom_id res chain seq x y z
N MET A 1 -4.32 4.84 -27.08
CA MET A 1 -4.18 6.20 -26.51
C MET A 1 -5.07 7.19 -27.25
N ILE A 2 -5.48 8.25 -26.59
CA ILE A 2 -6.32 9.33 -27.16
C ILE A 2 -5.51 10.63 -27.12
N CYS A 3 -5.62 11.44 -28.14
CA CYS A 3 -4.97 12.75 -28.20
C CYS A 3 -5.53 13.69 -27.14
N TYR A 4 -4.66 14.32 -26.36
CA TYR A 4 -5.05 15.25 -25.30
C TYR A 4 -5.69 16.55 -25.82
N ASN A 5 -5.44 16.89 -27.09
CA ASN A 5 -5.92 18.13 -27.71
C ASN A 5 -7.29 17.96 -28.42
N CYS A 6 -7.45 16.91 -29.25
CA CYS A 6 -8.66 16.77 -30.08
C CYS A 6 -9.47 15.50 -29.80
N GLY A 7 -9.03 14.62 -28.90
CA GLY A 7 -9.72 13.38 -28.56
C GLY A 7 -9.62 12.26 -29.61
N CYS A 8 -8.95 12.46 -30.73
CA CYS A 8 -8.78 11.43 -31.75
C CYS A 8 -7.89 10.29 -31.23
N ARG A 9 -8.11 9.08 -31.76
CA ARG A 9 -7.22 7.94 -31.46
C ARG A 9 -5.84 8.19 -32.07
N LEU A 10 -4.79 8.06 -31.24
CA LEU A 10 -3.41 8.24 -31.69
C LEU A 10 -2.93 6.99 -32.43
N SER A 11 -2.23 7.23 -33.55
CA SER A 11 -1.49 6.25 -34.34
C SER A 11 -0.06 6.08 -33.81
N GLU A 12 0.81 5.44 -34.58
CA GLU A 12 2.23 5.25 -34.21
C GLU A 12 3.08 6.52 -34.42
N HIS A 13 2.60 7.50 -35.22
CA HIS A 13 3.31 8.75 -35.55
C HIS A 13 3.49 9.65 -34.31
N ASP A 14 4.54 10.44 -34.28
CA ASP A 14 4.85 11.41 -33.23
C ASP A 14 3.93 12.63 -33.20
N PHE A 15 3.05 12.75 -34.17
CA PHE A 15 2.03 13.80 -34.27
C PHE A 15 0.63 13.18 -34.40
N CYS A 16 -0.37 13.90 -33.92
CA CYS A 16 -1.76 13.50 -34.06
C CYS A 16 -2.26 13.67 -35.47
N THR A 17 -2.75 12.60 -36.10
CA THR A 17 -3.27 12.66 -37.50
C THR A 17 -4.55 13.49 -37.62
N GLY A 18 -5.26 13.75 -36.51
CA GLY A 18 -6.48 14.55 -36.52
C GLY A 18 -6.26 16.05 -36.37
N CYS A 19 -5.25 16.50 -35.61
CA CYS A 19 -5.01 17.91 -35.32
C CYS A 19 -3.56 18.37 -35.47
N GLY A 20 -2.64 17.50 -35.88
CA GLY A 20 -1.23 17.83 -36.14
C GLY A 20 -0.36 18.12 -34.92
N VAL A 21 -0.91 18.10 -33.68
CA VAL A 21 -0.12 18.39 -32.49
C VAL A 21 0.94 17.30 -32.25
N ASP A 22 2.15 17.70 -31.81
CA ASP A 22 3.18 16.76 -31.37
C ASP A 22 2.74 16.02 -30.10
N VAL A 23 2.75 14.71 -30.16
CA VAL A 23 2.34 13.78 -29.07
C VAL A 23 3.48 12.87 -28.64
N SER A 24 4.70 13.09 -29.13
CA SER A 24 5.86 12.24 -28.84
C SER A 24 6.16 12.15 -27.34
N LEU A 25 6.26 13.30 -26.67
CA LEU A 25 6.49 13.36 -25.22
C LEU A 25 5.32 12.77 -24.44
N TYR A 26 4.07 13.08 -24.84
CA TYR A 26 2.87 12.53 -24.21
C TYR A 26 2.86 11.00 -24.27
N LYS A 27 3.16 10.42 -25.43
CA LYS A 27 3.25 8.97 -25.60
C LYS A 27 4.32 8.34 -24.72
N ARG A 28 5.51 8.97 -24.64
CA ARG A 28 6.61 8.53 -23.78
C ARG A 28 6.18 8.50 -22.31
N ILE A 29 5.52 9.55 -21.83
CA ILE A 29 5.01 9.63 -20.45
C ILE A 29 4.01 8.50 -20.19
N MET A 30 3.04 8.31 -21.08
CA MET A 30 2.02 7.26 -20.92
C MET A 30 2.63 5.86 -20.96
N PHE A 31 3.58 5.62 -21.87
CA PHE A 31 4.29 4.36 -21.95
C PHE A 31 5.11 4.07 -20.68
N THR A 32 5.83 5.08 -20.20
CA THR A 32 6.62 4.95 -18.95
C THR A 32 5.72 4.72 -17.72
N SER A 33 4.57 5.40 -17.68
CA SER A 33 3.56 5.14 -16.63
C SER A 33 3.09 3.68 -16.65
N ASN A 34 2.77 3.15 -17.82
CA ASN A 34 2.34 1.75 -17.95
C ASN A 34 3.45 0.75 -17.60
N ARG A 35 4.70 1.07 -17.91
CA ARG A 35 5.86 0.25 -17.51
C ARG A 35 5.98 0.18 -15.99
N PHE A 36 5.83 1.30 -15.28
CA PHE A 36 5.81 1.31 -13.82
C PHE A 36 4.60 0.57 -13.22
N TYR A 37 3.44 0.63 -13.89
CA TYR A 37 2.30 -0.19 -13.50
C TYR A 37 2.60 -1.68 -13.61
N ASN A 38 3.18 -2.14 -14.71
CA ASN A 38 3.53 -3.53 -14.92
C ASN A 38 4.58 -4.02 -13.91
N ASP A 39 5.61 -3.20 -13.64
CA ASP A 39 6.60 -3.47 -12.59
C ASP A 39 5.95 -3.59 -11.20
N GLY A 40 5.00 -2.72 -10.88
CA GLY A 40 4.22 -2.82 -9.65
C GLY A 40 3.36 -4.07 -9.57
N LEU A 41 2.76 -4.49 -10.67
CA LEU A 41 1.97 -5.73 -10.75
C LEU A 41 2.86 -6.96 -10.54
N GLU A 42 4.02 -7.01 -11.17
CA GLU A 42 5.00 -8.09 -11.01
C GLU A 42 5.47 -8.20 -9.55
N LYS A 43 5.85 -7.09 -8.92
CA LYS A 43 6.24 -7.04 -7.51
C LYS A 43 5.11 -7.51 -6.58
N ALA A 44 3.89 -7.05 -6.81
CA ALA A 44 2.72 -7.47 -6.02
C ALA A 44 2.49 -8.98 -6.13
N SER A 45 2.72 -9.59 -7.31
CA SER A 45 2.53 -11.03 -7.53
C SER A 45 3.49 -11.89 -6.71
N VAL A 46 4.69 -11.39 -6.42
CA VAL A 46 5.71 -12.07 -5.58
C VAL A 46 5.71 -11.55 -4.12
N ARG A 47 4.65 -10.86 -3.70
CA ARG A 47 4.48 -10.29 -2.36
C ARG A 47 5.53 -9.24 -1.95
N ASP A 48 6.20 -8.61 -2.90
CA ASP A 48 6.97 -7.39 -2.69
C ASP A 48 5.99 -6.19 -2.70
N LEU A 49 5.16 -6.09 -1.64
CA LEU A 49 4.07 -5.12 -1.59
C LEU A 49 4.59 -3.68 -1.44
N SER A 50 5.61 -3.46 -0.63
CA SER A 50 6.27 -2.16 -0.49
C SER A 50 6.94 -1.70 -1.80
N GLY A 51 7.62 -2.61 -2.50
CA GLY A 51 8.18 -2.34 -3.82
C GLY A 51 7.10 -2.05 -4.87
N ALA A 52 5.98 -2.77 -4.82
CA ALA A 52 4.82 -2.50 -5.67
C ALA A 52 4.24 -1.10 -5.44
N ILE A 53 4.09 -0.66 -4.19
CA ILE A 53 3.63 0.71 -3.85
C ILE A 53 4.53 1.76 -4.49
N VAL A 54 5.86 1.59 -4.42
CA VAL A 54 6.82 2.53 -5.01
C VAL A 54 6.59 2.65 -6.51
N SER A 55 6.51 1.52 -7.21
CA SER A 55 6.33 1.49 -8.67
C SER A 55 4.98 2.06 -9.09
N LEU A 56 3.88 1.69 -8.42
CA LEU A 56 2.54 2.20 -8.72
C LEU A 56 2.42 3.70 -8.46
N ARG A 57 3.04 4.21 -7.39
CA ARG A 57 3.11 5.65 -7.14
C ARG A 57 3.90 6.40 -8.24
N GLN A 58 4.97 5.81 -8.78
CA GLN A 58 5.69 6.40 -9.93
C GLN A 58 4.81 6.39 -11.19
N SER A 59 4.05 5.31 -11.44
CA SER A 59 3.06 5.28 -12.52
C SER A 59 2.08 6.44 -12.40
N LEU A 60 1.52 6.66 -11.20
CA LEU A 60 0.54 7.71 -10.93
C LEU A 60 1.12 9.12 -10.92
N LYS A 61 2.41 9.31 -10.64
CA LYS A 61 3.09 10.60 -10.83
C LYS A 61 3.12 11.02 -12.30
N LEU A 62 3.33 10.06 -13.20
CA LEU A 62 3.37 10.29 -14.63
C LEU A 62 1.97 10.38 -15.25
N ASN A 63 1.04 9.55 -14.80
CA ASN A 63 -0.34 9.53 -15.26
C ASN A 63 -1.32 9.38 -14.10
N LYS A 64 -1.79 10.50 -13.55
CA LYS A 64 -2.75 10.53 -12.44
C LYS A 64 -4.07 9.83 -12.73
N ASN A 65 -4.40 9.65 -14.03
CA ASN A 65 -5.63 9.03 -14.51
C ASN A 65 -5.45 7.54 -14.84
N ASN A 66 -4.33 6.92 -14.46
CA ASN A 66 -4.14 5.49 -14.63
C ASN A 66 -5.02 4.72 -13.62
N ILE A 67 -6.22 4.34 -14.09
CA ILE A 67 -7.23 3.64 -13.27
C ILE A 67 -6.70 2.30 -12.77
N ASP A 68 -6.01 1.56 -13.64
CA ASP A 68 -5.50 0.23 -13.31
C ASP A 68 -4.41 0.30 -12.23
N ALA A 69 -3.53 1.32 -12.32
CA ALA A 69 -2.52 1.56 -11.29
C ALA A 69 -3.16 1.96 -9.94
N ARG A 70 -4.24 2.76 -9.95
CA ARG A 70 -4.96 3.10 -8.71
C ARG A 70 -5.66 1.90 -8.09
N ASN A 71 -6.36 1.11 -8.90
CA ASN A 71 -7.05 -0.07 -8.42
C ASN A 71 -6.08 -1.06 -7.80
N LEU A 72 -4.95 -1.30 -8.46
CA LEU A 72 -3.90 -2.18 -7.94
C LEU A 72 -3.24 -1.60 -6.69
N LEU A 73 -2.97 -0.30 -6.63
CA LEU A 73 -2.40 0.35 -5.45
C LEU A 73 -3.33 0.21 -4.24
N GLY A 74 -4.64 0.40 -4.44
CA GLY A 74 -5.62 0.16 -3.40
C GLY A 74 -5.63 -1.30 -2.93
N LEU A 75 -5.53 -2.26 -3.84
CA LEU A 75 -5.46 -3.68 -3.49
C LEU A 75 -4.19 -4.01 -2.69
N VAL A 76 -3.04 -3.46 -3.08
CA VAL A 76 -1.77 -3.64 -2.36
C VAL A 76 -1.87 -3.08 -0.94
N TYR A 77 -2.42 -1.88 -0.74
CA TYR A 77 -2.67 -1.34 0.59
C TYR A 77 -3.61 -2.22 1.41
N PHE A 78 -4.66 -2.75 0.79
CA PHE A 78 -5.61 -3.64 1.45
C PHE A 78 -4.93 -4.92 1.95
N GLU A 79 -4.06 -5.53 1.14
CA GLU A 79 -3.28 -6.71 1.51
C GLU A 79 -2.29 -6.44 2.65
N MET A 80 -1.80 -5.21 2.79
CA MET A 80 -0.96 -4.77 3.92
C MET A 80 -1.77 -4.35 5.16
N GLY A 81 -3.10 -4.46 5.12
CA GLY A 81 -4.00 -4.05 6.20
C GLY A 81 -4.26 -2.55 6.29
N GLU A 82 -3.79 -1.76 5.32
CA GLU A 82 -3.99 -0.31 5.24
C GLU A 82 -5.33 0.03 4.56
N VAL A 83 -6.44 -0.34 5.18
CA VAL A 83 -7.79 -0.25 4.58
C VAL A 83 -8.17 1.19 4.22
N VAL A 84 -7.75 2.19 4.99
CA VAL A 84 -8.04 3.62 4.71
C VAL A 84 -7.33 4.07 3.45
N SER A 85 -6.05 3.72 3.31
CA SER A 85 -5.26 4.02 2.10
C SER A 85 -5.86 3.33 0.88
N ALA A 86 -6.30 2.08 1.02
CA ALA A 86 -6.96 1.31 -0.03
C ALA A 86 -8.25 1.98 -0.50
N LEU A 87 -9.15 2.32 0.42
CA LEU A 87 -10.41 3.00 0.12
C LEU A 87 -10.18 4.36 -0.55
N SER A 88 -9.17 5.12 -0.12
CA SER A 88 -8.82 6.40 -0.73
C SER A 88 -8.49 6.25 -2.21
N GLU A 89 -7.65 5.29 -2.58
CA GLU A 89 -7.29 5.06 -3.99
C GLU A 89 -8.48 4.56 -4.81
N TRP A 90 -9.32 3.68 -4.27
CA TRP A 90 -10.51 3.18 -4.97
C TRP A 90 -11.57 4.25 -5.16
N VAL A 91 -11.81 5.12 -4.18
CA VAL A 91 -12.74 6.27 -4.31
C VAL A 91 -12.25 7.24 -5.38
N ILE A 92 -10.94 7.55 -5.43
CA ILE A 92 -10.38 8.37 -6.50
C ILE A 92 -10.55 7.68 -7.86
N SER A 93 -10.29 6.36 -7.94
CA SER A 93 -10.49 5.57 -9.15
C SER A 93 -11.94 5.63 -9.65
N LYS A 94 -12.91 5.43 -8.74
CA LYS A 94 -14.35 5.52 -9.04
C LYS A 94 -14.75 6.90 -9.56
N ASN A 95 -14.23 7.97 -8.97
CA ASN A 95 -14.49 9.34 -9.43
C ASN A 95 -13.93 9.61 -10.83
N LEU A 96 -12.77 9.03 -11.17
CA LEU A 96 -12.16 9.16 -12.50
C LEU A 96 -12.90 8.31 -13.56
N ARG A 97 -13.42 7.16 -13.20
CA ARG A 97 -14.20 6.26 -14.05
C ARG A 97 -15.43 5.73 -13.29
N PRO A 98 -16.57 6.44 -13.36
CA PRO A 98 -17.77 6.06 -12.59
C PRO A 98 -18.48 4.80 -13.05
N LYS A 99 -18.17 4.29 -14.25
CA LYS A 99 -18.85 3.12 -14.83
C LYS A 99 -17.84 2.06 -15.23
N LYS A 100 -18.18 0.78 -15.01
CA LYS A 100 -17.35 -0.38 -15.36
C LYS A 100 -15.96 -0.29 -14.71
N ASN A 101 -15.94 -0.05 -13.41
CA ASN A 101 -14.72 0.06 -12.62
C ASN A 101 -14.76 -0.94 -11.47
N ILE A 102 -13.77 -1.83 -11.41
CA ILE A 102 -13.66 -2.84 -10.36
C ILE A 102 -13.51 -2.23 -8.95
N ALA A 103 -13.15 -0.94 -8.85
CA ALA A 103 -13.11 -0.23 -7.59
C ALA A 103 -14.47 -0.22 -6.87
N ASP A 104 -15.60 -0.28 -7.61
CA ASP A 104 -16.93 -0.37 -7.01
C ASP A 104 -17.07 -1.63 -6.18
N ASP A 105 -16.67 -2.78 -6.73
CA ASP A 105 -16.75 -4.08 -6.05
C ASP A 105 -15.88 -4.10 -4.79
N TYR A 106 -14.68 -3.49 -4.85
CA TYR A 106 -13.79 -3.40 -3.70
C TYR A 106 -14.32 -2.48 -2.60
N ILE A 107 -14.90 -1.34 -2.97
CA ILE A 107 -15.54 -0.41 -2.02
C ILE A 107 -16.73 -1.11 -1.36
N ASP A 108 -17.59 -1.75 -2.14
CA ASP A 108 -18.77 -2.46 -1.64
C ASP A 108 -18.37 -3.61 -0.71
N MET A 109 -17.32 -4.37 -1.05
CA MET A 109 -16.79 -5.43 -0.20
C MET A 109 -16.41 -4.92 1.21
N VAL A 110 -15.92 -3.69 1.31
CA VAL A 110 -15.54 -3.07 2.60
C VAL A 110 -16.75 -2.44 3.30
N GLN A 111 -17.66 -1.78 2.56
CA GLN A 111 -18.70 -0.92 3.12
C GLN A 111 -20.04 -1.63 3.40
N THR A 112 -20.36 -2.73 2.73
CA THR A 112 -21.67 -3.41 2.88
C THR A 112 -21.86 -4.09 4.23
N ASN A 113 -20.78 -4.34 4.98
CA ASN A 113 -20.86 -5.01 6.28
C ASN A 113 -20.57 -4.02 7.41
N GLN A 114 -21.60 -3.62 8.15
CA GLN A 114 -21.49 -2.70 9.28
C GLN A 114 -20.50 -3.18 10.34
N SER A 115 -20.50 -4.47 10.67
CA SER A 115 -19.56 -5.06 11.63
C SER A 115 -18.09 -4.91 11.16
N ARG A 116 -17.86 -5.00 9.85
CA ARG A 116 -16.53 -4.76 9.26
C ARG A 116 -16.09 -3.31 9.37
N LEU A 117 -17.00 -2.37 9.11
CA LEU A 117 -16.73 -0.93 9.29
C LEU A 117 -16.40 -0.60 10.74
N ASP A 118 -17.15 -1.17 11.69
CA ASP A 118 -16.90 -0.97 13.11
C ASP A 118 -15.52 -1.53 13.51
N THR A 119 -15.16 -2.69 12.98
CA THR A 119 -13.83 -3.29 13.19
C THR A 119 -12.71 -2.41 12.65
N ILE A 120 -12.87 -1.86 11.43
CA ILE A 120 -11.91 -0.93 10.83
C ILE A 120 -11.77 0.33 11.70
N ASN A 121 -12.88 0.93 12.11
CA ASN A 121 -12.88 2.11 12.98
C ASN A 121 -12.20 1.84 14.32
N GLN A 122 -12.45 0.68 14.92
CA GLN A 122 -11.78 0.26 16.16
C GLN A 122 -10.27 0.06 15.94
N THR A 123 -9.87 -0.53 14.82
CA THR A 123 -8.46 -0.71 14.45
C THR A 123 -7.74 0.64 14.38
N ILE A 124 -8.30 1.61 13.64
CA ILE A 124 -7.75 2.96 13.48
C ILE A 124 -7.64 3.66 14.83
N LYS A 125 -8.72 3.67 15.62
CA LYS A 125 -8.75 4.30 16.94
C LYS A 125 -7.68 3.75 17.86
N LYS A 126 -7.53 2.43 17.91
CA LYS A 126 -6.55 1.76 18.78
C LYS A 126 -5.12 1.95 18.29
N TYR A 127 -4.90 1.97 16.97
CA TYR A 127 -3.57 2.25 16.42
C TYR A 127 -3.12 3.68 16.75
N ASN A 128 -4.00 4.67 16.57
CA ASN A 128 -3.71 6.05 16.96
C ASN A 128 -3.49 6.20 18.48
N GLN A 129 -4.22 5.43 19.29
CA GLN A 129 -4.00 5.41 20.73
C GLN A 129 -2.62 4.80 21.08
N ALA A 130 -2.20 3.75 20.37
CA ALA A 130 -0.87 3.17 20.55
C ALA A 130 0.24 4.15 20.20
N LEU A 131 0.11 4.89 19.08
CA LEU A 131 1.05 5.95 18.73
C LEU A 131 1.13 7.03 19.81
N LEU A 132 0.00 7.45 20.36
CA LEU A 132 -0.04 8.43 21.46
C LEU A 132 0.71 7.91 22.70
N TYR A 133 0.53 6.65 23.08
CA TYR A 133 1.26 6.04 24.17
C TYR A 133 2.76 5.94 23.90
N CYS A 134 3.19 5.68 22.66
CA CYS A 134 4.60 5.73 22.28
C CYS A 134 5.20 7.14 22.48
N TYR A 135 4.44 8.20 22.14
CA TYR A 135 4.89 9.59 22.39
C TYR A 135 4.98 9.96 23.88
N GLN A 136 4.23 9.24 24.73
CA GLN A 136 4.21 9.43 26.18
C GLN A 136 5.15 8.48 26.93
N ASP A 137 6.03 7.77 26.23
CA ASP A 137 6.89 6.72 26.77
C ASP A 137 6.16 5.65 27.60
N SER A 138 4.89 5.43 27.32
CA SER A 138 4.02 4.43 27.96
C SER A 138 3.96 3.14 27.14
N GLU A 139 5.09 2.45 27.02
CA GLU A 139 5.31 1.31 26.12
C GLU A 139 4.36 0.16 26.37
N ASP A 140 4.14 -0.23 27.63
CA ASP A 140 3.23 -1.31 27.99
C ASP A 140 1.81 -1.06 27.49
N LEU A 141 1.33 0.18 27.60
CA LEU A 141 0.03 0.56 27.11
C LEU A 141 -0.02 0.55 25.58
N ALA A 142 1.05 0.98 24.91
CA ALA A 142 1.18 0.89 23.46
C ALA A 142 1.12 -0.57 22.99
N VAL A 143 1.88 -1.47 23.62
CA VAL A 143 1.88 -2.91 23.33
C VAL A 143 0.48 -3.51 23.48
N ILE A 144 -0.24 -3.17 24.55
CA ILE A 144 -1.62 -3.65 24.77
C ILE A 144 -2.54 -3.20 23.64
N GLN A 145 -2.46 -1.93 23.20
CA GLN A 145 -3.29 -1.45 22.10
C GLN A 145 -2.91 -2.09 20.76
N LEU A 146 -1.62 -2.24 20.46
CA LEU A 146 -1.18 -2.90 19.23
C LEU A 146 -1.62 -4.36 19.14
N LYS A 147 -1.56 -5.10 20.23
CA LYS A 147 -2.12 -6.47 20.28
C LYS A 147 -3.62 -6.50 19.97
N LYS A 148 -4.38 -5.50 20.45
CA LYS A 148 -5.80 -5.35 20.08
C LYS A 148 -5.98 -4.96 18.61
N VAL A 149 -5.13 -4.09 18.07
CA VAL A 149 -5.13 -3.77 16.63
C VAL A 149 -4.95 -5.04 15.81
N LEU A 150 -3.95 -5.85 16.14
CA LEU A 150 -3.62 -7.07 15.42
C LEU A 150 -4.65 -8.19 15.59
N SER A 151 -5.44 -8.19 16.68
CA SER A 151 -6.59 -9.09 16.81
C SER A 151 -7.75 -8.71 15.86
N TYR A 152 -7.89 -7.43 15.51
CA TYR A 152 -8.89 -6.95 14.54
C TYR A 152 -8.39 -7.03 13.10
N ASN A 153 -7.12 -6.74 12.88
CA ASN A 153 -6.48 -6.73 11.56
C ASN A 153 -5.10 -7.43 11.61
N PRO A 154 -5.07 -8.75 11.46
CA PRO A 154 -3.82 -9.53 11.54
C PRO A 154 -2.83 -9.26 10.40
N LYS A 155 -3.26 -8.58 9.32
CA LYS A 155 -2.40 -8.22 8.19
C LYS A 155 -1.78 -6.83 8.32
N TYR A 156 -2.02 -6.08 9.40
CA TYR A 156 -1.58 -4.70 9.50
C TYR A 156 -0.07 -4.60 9.73
N VAL A 157 0.68 -4.48 8.64
CA VAL A 157 2.16 -4.47 8.63
C VAL A 157 2.72 -3.38 9.55
N CYS A 158 2.20 -2.15 9.49
CA CYS A 158 2.66 -1.05 10.33
C CYS A 158 2.48 -1.34 11.83
N ALA A 159 1.42 -2.06 12.22
CA ALA A 159 1.19 -2.43 13.61
C ALA A 159 2.15 -3.53 14.09
N HIS A 160 2.44 -4.52 13.25
CA HIS A 160 3.48 -5.52 13.53
C HIS A 160 4.86 -4.89 13.67
N GLN A 161 5.24 -3.99 12.73
CA GLN A 161 6.52 -3.28 12.79
C GLN A 161 6.65 -2.45 14.07
N LEU A 162 5.63 -1.66 14.41
CA LEU A 162 5.66 -0.84 15.63
C LEU A 162 5.73 -1.71 16.89
N LEU A 163 5.00 -2.83 16.93
CA LEU A 163 5.06 -3.77 18.05
C LEU A 163 6.45 -4.41 18.17
N ALA A 164 7.06 -4.78 17.05
CA ALA A 164 8.42 -5.31 17.03
C ALA A 164 9.45 -4.29 17.53
N LEU A 165 9.33 -3.02 17.12
CA LEU A 165 10.21 -1.94 17.59
C LEU A 165 10.10 -1.73 19.11
N LEU A 166 8.89 -1.81 19.68
CA LEU A 166 8.71 -1.75 21.13
C LEU A 166 9.37 -2.93 21.83
N TYR A 167 9.25 -4.14 21.28
CA TYR A 167 9.94 -5.31 21.83
C TYR A 167 11.48 -5.23 21.70
N ILE A 168 12.01 -4.62 20.63
CA ILE A 168 13.45 -4.33 20.50
C ILE A 168 13.89 -3.35 21.60
N ARG A 169 13.12 -2.30 21.84
CA ARG A 169 13.42 -1.30 22.87
C ARG A 169 13.42 -1.89 24.30
N THR A 170 12.60 -2.89 24.55
CA THR A 170 12.51 -3.62 25.84
C THR A 170 13.39 -4.87 25.87
N GLU A 171 14.25 -5.08 24.89
CA GLU A 171 15.16 -6.23 24.75
C GLU A 171 14.45 -7.60 24.69
N GLU A 172 13.17 -7.62 24.32
CA GLU A 172 12.37 -8.82 24.15
C GLU A 172 12.57 -9.42 22.73
N TRP A 173 13.80 -9.81 22.41
CA TRP A 173 14.28 -10.17 21.08
C TRP A 173 13.45 -11.26 20.39
N GLU A 174 13.06 -12.31 21.11
CA GLU A 174 12.24 -13.40 20.54
C GLU A 174 10.85 -12.93 20.13
N LYS A 175 10.24 -12.00 20.89
CA LYS A 175 8.92 -11.45 20.53
C LYS A 175 9.05 -10.53 19.33
N ALA A 176 10.09 -9.72 19.29
CA ALA A 176 10.40 -8.86 18.13
C ALA A 176 10.58 -9.71 16.85
N TYR A 177 11.38 -10.77 16.93
CA TYR A 177 11.60 -11.71 15.84
C TYR A 177 10.29 -12.28 15.27
N ARG A 178 9.37 -12.72 16.16
CA ARG A 178 8.08 -13.26 15.74
C ARG A 178 7.23 -12.25 14.98
N GLU A 179 7.19 -11.00 15.44
CA GLU A 179 6.40 -9.95 14.80
C GLU A 179 7.01 -9.53 13.46
N LEU A 180 8.35 -9.42 13.36
CA LEU A 180 9.05 -9.12 12.10
C LEU A 180 8.86 -10.24 11.05
N ASN A 181 8.90 -11.50 11.47
CA ASN A 181 8.61 -12.62 10.56
C ASN A 181 7.18 -12.59 10.00
N LYS A 182 6.18 -12.17 10.81
CA LYS A 182 4.81 -11.96 10.31
C LYS A 182 4.78 -10.84 9.26
N CYS A 183 5.54 -9.76 9.46
CA CYS A 183 5.68 -8.72 8.43
C CYS A 183 6.24 -9.30 7.13
N CYS A 184 7.30 -10.11 7.18
CA CYS A 184 7.91 -10.73 6.01
C CYS A 184 6.96 -11.70 5.28
N GLN A 185 6.06 -12.37 6.01
CA GLN A 185 5.03 -13.22 5.40
C GLN A 185 3.98 -12.40 4.63
N ILE A 186 3.73 -11.16 5.03
CA ILE A 186 2.79 -10.26 4.36
C ILE A 186 3.48 -9.51 3.23
N ASP A 187 4.65 -8.92 3.50
CA ASP A 187 5.44 -8.10 2.58
C ASP A 187 6.90 -8.59 2.61
N ALA A 188 7.25 -9.46 1.64
CA ALA A 188 8.49 -10.24 1.68
C ALA A 188 9.77 -9.40 1.57
N ASN A 189 9.72 -8.27 0.86
CA ASN A 189 10.89 -7.43 0.55
C ASN A 189 10.85 -6.06 1.25
N ASN A 190 10.10 -5.95 2.34
CA ASN A 190 10.05 -4.71 3.09
C ASN A 190 11.41 -4.39 3.72
N THR A 191 12.08 -3.36 3.18
CA THR A 191 13.45 -3.01 3.56
C THR A 191 13.60 -2.64 5.04
N ILE A 192 12.57 -2.03 5.63
CA ILE A 192 12.54 -1.67 7.06
C ILE A 192 12.47 -2.95 7.90
N THR A 193 11.53 -3.84 7.56
CA THR A 193 11.35 -5.13 8.25
C THR A 193 12.62 -5.98 8.18
N LEU A 194 13.20 -6.13 6.98
CA LEU A 194 14.41 -6.95 6.78
C LEU A 194 15.62 -6.41 7.55
N ARG A 195 15.75 -5.08 7.62
CA ARG A 195 16.82 -4.44 8.40
C ARG A 195 16.72 -4.80 9.89
N TYR A 196 15.56 -4.60 10.50
CA TYR A 196 15.35 -4.91 11.91
C TYR A 196 15.37 -6.42 12.19
N LEU A 197 14.90 -7.24 11.26
CA LEU A 197 14.98 -8.69 11.40
C LEU A 197 16.44 -9.16 11.52
N LYS A 198 17.31 -8.66 10.63
CA LYS A 198 18.75 -8.98 10.69
C LYS A 198 19.41 -8.52 12.00
N GLU A 199 19.02 -7.34 12.51
CA GLU A 199 19.51 -6.82 13.79
C GLU A 199 19.09 -7.72 14.97
N VAL A 200 17.82 -8.13 14.98
CA VAL A 200 17.27 -9.03 16.01
C VAL A 200 17.89 -10.43 15.94
N GLU A 201 18.13 -10.97 14.74
CA GLU A 201 18.82 -12.26 14.54
C GLU A 201 20.24 -12.23 15.13
N HIS A 202 20.98 -11.14 14.91
CA HIS A 202 22.31 -10.98 15.52
C HIS A 202 22.28 -10.94 17.05
N MET A 203 21.24 -10.32 17.63
CA MET A 203 21.07 -10.29 19.10
C MET A 203 20.66 -11.62 19.69
N LEU A 204 19.96 -12.48 18.94
CA LEU A 204 19.52 -13.82 19.37
C LEU A 204 20.63 -14.87 19.23
N SER A 205 21.58 -14.67 18.34
CA SER A 205 22.71 -15.58 18.10
C SER A 205 24.00 -14.76 18.04
N PRO A 206 24.45 -14.18 19.17
CA PRO A 206 25.75 -13.56 19.21
C PRO A 206 26.83 -14.64 19.04
N ASP A 207 27.66 -14.50 17.98
CA ASP A 207 28.85 -15.33 17.73
C ASP A 207 29.85 -15.25 18.91
#